data_397b7b7c9adb1f49f56730ea9a18b31d
#
_entry.id   397b7b7c9adb1f49f56730ea9a18b31d
#
_cell.length_a   1.000
_cell.length_b   1.000
_cell.length_c   1.000
_cell.angle_alpha   90.00
_cell.angle_beta   90.00
_cell.angle_gamma   90.00
#
_symmetry.space_group_name_H-M   'P 1'
#
loop_
_entity.id
_entity.type
_entity.pdbx_description
1 polymer ?
#
loop_
_entity_poly.entity_id
_entity_poly.type
_entity_poly.pdbx_seq_one_letter_code
_entity_poly.pdbx_strand_id
1 'polypeptide(L)'
;MRAAGLPVHVRYSGAGDDRKPLALFVHGHFGSSRTWSGLTALLSGQLECVAMDLPGFGRTPPPACYSTTAMGDTVAAVAEAISDEPVHVIGNSYGGTIALWLAATHPELVRSLTLISPAVSLSPAGLTMRKCLTVLYRLCAGGAGLRRQLSGKDARALTDAVLKECCMDSSGIDATVFDVAVADVREALRNPARITAESRSFRALAATLMRFHFPGGSSLRRVARRITVPTAIIWGEGDATVPVRHARRLARLIPGARLAVVRGTGHLPQLEAPQRVAAIIAAHIAHIAEHPARV
;
A
#
# COMPACT_ATOMS: atom_id res chain seq x y z
N MET A 1 -11.88 14.07 7.09
CA MET A 1 -11.21 14.52 8.33
C MET A 1 -10.05 15.44 8.01
N ARG A 2 -9.47 16.15 8.98
CA ARG A 2 -8.21 16.92 8.77
C ARG A 2 -7.06 16.18 9.44
N ALA A 3 -5.99 15.92 8.70
CA ALA A 3 -4.78 15.28 9.21
C ALA A 3 -3.54 15.94 8.56
N ALA A 4 -2.49 16.21 9.33
CA ALA A 4 -1.28 16.92 8.88
C ALA A 4 -1.57 18.22 8.09
N GLY A 5 -2.58 18.97 8.50
CA GLY A 5 -3.00 20.20 7.84
C GLY A 5 -3.81 20.04 6.53
N LEU A 6 -4.02 18.80 6.06
CA LEU A 6 -4.76 18.47 4.83
C LEU A 6 -6.15 17.91 5.13
N PRO A 7 -7.16 18.17 4.26
CA PRO A 7 -8.42 17.42 4.27
C PRO A 7 -8.16 16.03 3.67
N VAL A 8 -8.05 14.99 4.51
CA VAL A 8 -7.85 13.61 4.07
C VAL A 8 -9.19 12.90 3.95
N HIS A 9 -9.43 12.28 2.80
CA HIS A 9 -10.60 11.44 2.58
C HIS A 9 -10.34 10.04 3.15
N VAL A 10 -11.30 9.56 3.94
CA VAL A 10 -11.31 8.20 4.48
C VAL A 10 -12.66 7.54 4.22
N ARG A 11 -12.66 6.24 4.12
CA ARG A 11 -13.86 5.39 4.00
C ARG A 11 -13.89 4.44 5.19
N TYR A 12 -15.01 4.41 5.86
CA TYR A 12 -15.28 3.46 6.94
C TYR A 12 -16.01 2.25 6.39
N SER A 13 -15.65 1.06 6.84
CA SER A 13 -16.34 -0.21 6.57
C SER A 13 -16.41 -0.97 7.88
N GLY A 14 -17.63 -1.17 8.38
CA GLY A 14 -17.93 -1.73 9.69
C GLY A 14 -19.27 -1.19 10.18
N ALA A 15 -19.71 -1.68 11.31
CA ALA A 15 -20.99 -1.29 11.93
C ALA A 15 -20.86 -0.10 12.91
N GLY A 16 -19.68 0.49 13.07
CA GLY A 16 -19.39 1.49 14.11
C GLY A 16 -19.39 0.85 15.51
N ASP A 17 -18.87 -0.36 15.62
CA ASP A 17 -18.76 -1.08 16.89
C ASP A 17 -17.39 -0.80 17.53
N ASP A 18 -17.37 0.13 18.50
CA ASP A 18 -16.16 0.56 19.21
C ASP A 18 -15.44 -0.57 19.97
N ARG A 19 -16.07 -1.75 20.11
CA ARG A 19 -15.45 -2.94 20.70
C ARG A 19 -14.55 -3.70 19.73
N LYS A 20 -14.67 -3.44 18.41
CA LYS A 20 -13.83 -4.08 17.41
C LYS A 20 -12.50 -3.35 17.27
N PRO A 21 -11.39 -4.09 17.08
CA PRO A 21 -10.11 -3.46 16.79
C PRO A 21 -10.17 -2.63 15.49
N LEU A 22 -9.54 -1.46 15.50
CA LEU A 22 -9.52 -0.56 14.36
C LEU A 22 -8.33 -0.87 13.46
N ALA A 23 -8.58 -0.92 12.16
CA ALA A 23 -7.57 -1.19 11.12
C ALA A 23 -7.54 -0.07 10.08
N LEU A 24 -6.34 0.51 9.87
CA LEU A 24 -6.07 1.55 8.87
C LEU A 24 -5.43 0.93 7.63
N PHE A 25 -6.06 1.14 6.47
CA PHE A 25 -5.64 0.61 5.18
C PHE A 25 -5.01 1.69 4.30
N VAL A 26 -3.78 1.44 3.82
CA VAL A 26 -2.97 2.36 3.03
C VAL A 26 -2.71 1.78 1.64
N HIS A 27 -3.27 2.39 0.60
CA HIS A 27 -3.22 1.88 -0.78
C HIS A 27 -1.87 2.13 -1.48
N GLY A 28 -1.63 1.41 -2.58
CA GLY A 28 -0.48 1.58 -3.46
C GLY A 28 -0.68 2.67 -4.53
N HIS A 29 0.29 2.80 -5.45
CA HIS A 29 0.14 3.65 -6.64
C HIS A 29 -1.07 3.24 -7.48
N PHE A 30 -1.68 4.19 -8.15
CA PHE A 30 -2.91 4.05 -8.95
C PHE A 30 -4.13 3.58 -8.15
N GLY A 31 -4.02 3.47 -6.82
CA GLY A 31 -5.10 3.10 -5.93
C GLY A 31 -5.81 4.29 -5.29
N SER A 32 -6.79 3.95 -4.49
CA SER A 32 -7.50 4.82 -3.56
C SER A 32 -8.03 4.00 -2.39
N SER A 33 -8.71 4.61 -1.46
CA SER A 33 -9.45 3.92 -0.39
C SER A 33 -10.42 2.85 -0.92
N ARG A 34 -10.92 3.02 -2.15
CA ARG A 34 -11.83 2.07 -2.81
C ARG A 34 -11.17 0.74 -3.17
N THR A 35 -9.84 0.72 -3.37
CA THR A 35 -9.09 -0.51 -3.66
C THR A 35 -9.29 -1.58 -2.59
N TRP A 36 -9.63 -1.17 -1.38
CA TRP A 36 -9.80 -2.03 -0.23
C TRP A 36 -11.23 -2.57 -0.03
N SER A 37 -12.22 -2.12 -0.84
CA SER A 37 -13.65 -2.40 -0.61
C SER A 37 -13.95 -3.90 -0.48
N GLY A 38 -13.39 -4.75 -1.35
CA GLY A 38 -13.59 -6.19 -1.28
C GLY A 38 -12.98 -6.82 -0.01
N LEU A 39 -11.76 -6.42 0.34
CA LEU A 39 -11.07 -6.95 1.51
C LEU A 39 -11.70 -6.45 2.83
N THR A 40 -12.04 -5.16 2.91
CA THR A 40 -12.67 -4.59 4.11
C THR A 40 -14.06 -5.15 4.36
N ALA A 41 -14.82 -5.48 3.32
CA ALA A 41 -16.11 -6.17 3.45
C ALA A 41 -15.96 -7.56 4.12
N LEU A 42 -14.90 -8.31 3.78
CA LEU A 42 -14.61 -9.61 4.38
C LEU A 42 -14.14 -9.50 5.85
N LEU A 43 -13.52 -8.39 6.21
CA LEU A 43 -12.97 -8.15 7.55
C LEU A 43 -13.92 -7.41 8.49
N SER A 44 -14.97 -6.75 7.97
CA SER A 44 -15.88 -5.88 8.74
C SER A 44 -16.66 -6.60 9.87
N GLY A 45 -16.77 -7.92 9.79
CA GLY A 45 -17.30 -8.71 10.90
C GLY A 45 -16.41 -8.73 12.16
N GLN A 46 -15.11 -8.52 12.00
CA GLN A 46 -14.10 -8.65 13.05
C GLN A 46 -13.36 -7.33 13.35
N LEU A 47 -13.32 -6.39 12.39
CA LEU A 47 -12.57 -5.14 12.47
C LEU A 47 -13.45 -3.96 12.09
N GLU A 48 -13.20 -2.81 12.72
CA GLU A 48 -13.58 -1.52 12.16
C GLU A 48 -12.49 -1.11 11.16
N CYS A 49 -12.86 -1.05 9.88
CA CYS A 49 -11.90 -0.79 8.80
C CYS A 49 -11.97 0.66 8.34
N VAL A 50 -10.85 1.34 8.33
CA VAL A 50 -10.68 2.70 7.81
C VAL A 50 -9.70 2.66 6.65
N ALA A 51 -10.15 2.92 5.44
CA ALA A 51 -9.31 3.03 4.27
C ALA A 51 -9.12 4.51 3.88
N MET A 52 -7.88 4.98 3.81
CA MET A 52 -7.58 6.36 3.48
C MET A 52 -7.19 6.54 2.01
N ASP A 53 -7.46 7.73 1.48
CA ASP A 53 -6.83 8.19 0.24
C ASP A 53 -5.53 8.92 0.60
N LEU A 54 -4.39 8.43 0.13
CA LEU A 54 -3.10 9.11 0.31
C LEU A 54 -3.13 10.51 -0.33
N PRO A 55 -2.34 11.49 0.20
CA PRO A 55 -2.26 12.83 -0.37
C PRO A 55 -1.93 12.84 -1.87
N GLY A 56 -2.79 13.48 -2.65
CA GLY A 56 -2.72 13.52 -4.11
C GLY A 56 -3.44 12.37 -4.83
N PHE A 57 -4.05 11.45 -4.09
CA PHE A 57 -4.80 10.30 -4.61
C PHE A 57 -6.28 10.37 -4.19
N GLY A 58 -7.13 9.62 -4.88
CA GLY A 58 -8.55 9.59 -4.57
C GLY A 58 -9.15 10.99 -4.50
N ARG A 59 -9.74 11.31 -3.37
CA ARG A 59 -10.36 12.60 -3.05
C ARG A 59 -9.48 13.47 -2.16
N THR A 60 -8.31 13.00 -1.73
CA THR A 60 -7.37 13.77 -0.93
C THR A 60 -6.56 14.71 -1.83
N PRO A 61 -6.48 16.01 -1.54
CA PRO A 61 -5.74 16.96 -2.35
C PRO A 61 -4.23 16.68 -2.34
N PRO A 62 -3.49 17.25 -3.32
CA PRO A 62 -2.04 17.15 -3.38
C PRO A 62 -1.36 17.72 -2.12
N PRO A 63 -0.30 17.06 -1.59
CA PRO A 63 0.49 17.61 -0.51
C PRO A 63 1.55 18.60 -1.02
N ALA A 64 2.15 19.34 -0.11
CA ALA A 64 3.32 20.18 -0.41
C ALA A 64 4.56 19.33 -0.76
N CYS A 65 4.72 18.17 -0.12
CA CYS A 65 5.86 17.26 -0.30
C CYS A 65 5.38 15.82 -0.50
N TYR A 66 6.00 15.10 -1.45
CA TYR A 66 5.71 13.70 -1.78
C TYR A 66 6.73 12.71 -1.20
N SER A 67 7.62 13.13 -0.30
CA SER A 67 8.55 12.20 0.33
C SER A 67 7.81 11.09 1.08
N THR A 68 8.43 9.90 1.17
CA THR A 68 7.87 8.79 1.96
C THR A 68 7.66 9.18 3.42
N THR A 69 8.54 10.04 3.97
CA THR A 69 8.41 10.60 5.32
C THR A 69 7.13 11.44 5.43
N ALA A 70 6.93 12.45 4.57
CA ALA A 70 5.76 13.31 4.61
C ALA A 70 4.44 12.54 4.41
N MET A 71 4.46 11.47 3.59
CA MET A 71 3.33 10.56 3.47
C MET A 71 3.10 9.77 4.76
N GLY A 72 4.19 9.30 5.40
CA GLY A 72 4.14 8.63 6.69
C GLY A 72 3.58 9.52 7.79
N ASP A 73 4.01 10.78 7.85
CA ASP A 73 3.50 11.77 8.81
C ASP A 73 1.98 12.01 8.62
N THR A 74 1.52 11.99 7.38
CA THR A 74 0.06 12.09 7.10
C THR A 74 -0.68 10.84 7.57
N VAL A 75 -0.11 9.65 7.37
CA VAL A 75 -0.72 8.39 7.85
C VAL A 75 -0.72 8.35 9.38
N ALA A 76 0.35 8.83 10.04
CA ALA A 76 0.42 8.99 11.49
C ALA A 76 -0.72 9.90 12.00
N ALA A 77 -0.84 11.08 11.42
CA ALA A 77 -1.91 12.03 11.80
C ALA A 77 -3.33 11.50 11.53
N VAL A 78 -3.50 10.61 10.53
CA VAL A 78 -4.78 9.90 10.35
C VAL A 78 -4.99 8.86 11.44
N ALA A 79 -3.96 8.08 11.80
CA ALA A 79 -4.05 7.09 12.88
C ALA A 79 -4.44 7.75 14.21
N GLU A 80 -3.79 8.86 14.58
CA GLU A 80 -4.11 9.67 15.77
C GLU A 80 -5.54 10.24 15.73
N ALA A 81 -6.02 10.64 14.53
CA ALA A 81 -7.34 11.25 14.41
C ALA A 81 -8.50 10.25 14.41
N ILE A 82 -8.23 8.95 14.19
CA ILE A 82 -9.27 7.91 14.17
C ILE A 82 -9.32 7.10 15.48
N SER A 83 -8.28 7.17 16.31
CA SER A 83 -8.22 6.40 17.56
C SER A 83 -7.22 7.00 18.54
N ASP A 84 -7.57 7.02 19.83
CA ASP A 84 -6.64 7.29 20.93
C ASP A 84 -5.75 6.08 21.25
N GLU A 85 -6.10 4.89 20.73
CA GLU A 85 -5.35 3.66 20.90
C GLU A 85 -4.56 3.30 19.63
N PRO A 86 -3.44 2.55 19.74
CA PRO A 86 -2.71 2.07 18.57
C PRO A 86 -3.59 1.24 17.64
N VAL A 87 -3.46 1.45 16.33
CA VAL A 87 -4.28 0.82 15.30
C VAL A 87 -3.54 -0.29 14.54
N HIS A 88 -4.26 -1.26 13.98
CA HIS A 88 -3.68 -2.19 13.01
C HIS A 88 -3.46 -1.48 11.68
N VAL A 89 -2.23 -1.48 11.16
CA VAL A 89 -1.90 -0.81 9.90
C VAL A 89 -1.66 -1.84 8.80
N ILE A 90 -2.43 -1.73 7.71
CA ILE A 90 -2.34 -2.63 6.55
C ILE A 90 -1.95 -1.80 5.32
N GLY A 91 -0.82 -2.10 4.70
CA GLY A 91 -0.34 -1.37 3.53
C GLY A 91 0.06 -2.26 2.36
N ASN A 92 -0.35 -1.88 1.14
CA ASN A 92 0.05 -2.56 -0.09
C ASN A 92 1.04 -1.73 -0.92
N SER A 93 2.05 -2.38 -1.49
CA SER A 93 2.99 -1.78 -2.44
C SER A 93 3.61 -0.47 -1.90
N TYR A 94 3.35 0.69 -2.50
CA TYR A 94 3.77 2.00 -2.01
C TYR A 94 3.22 2.28 -0.60
N GLY A 95 1.94 2.00 -0.35
CA GLY A 95 1.34 2.10 0.98
C GLY A 95 2.00 1.18 2.00
N GLY A 96 2.48 0.00 1.56
CA GLY A 96 3.28 -0.89 2.39
C GLY A 96 4.65 -0.30 2.76
N THR A 97 5.29 0.46 1.85
CA THR A 97 6.54 1.17 2.16
C THR A 97 6.31 2.29 3.18
N ILE A 98 5.19 3.01 3.04
CA ILE A 98 4.79 4.07 3.98
C ILE A 98 4.46 3.45 5.35
N ALA A 99 3.69 2.37 5.40
CA ALA A 99 3.33 1.67 6.63
C ALA A 99 4.57 1.09 7.36
N LEU A 100 5.54 0.57 6.60
CA LEU A 100 6.83 0.12 7.13
C LEU A 100 7.61 1.28 7.76
N TRP A 101 7.60 2.44 7.12
CA TRP A 101 8.23 3.66 7.67
C TRP A 101 7.50 4.12 8.94
N LEU A 102 6.17 4.19 8.92
CA LEU A 102 5.35 4.57 10.07
C LEU A 102 5.67 3.67 11.29
N ALA A 103 5.63 2.35 11.13
CA ALA A 103 5.90 1.42 12.22
C ALA A 103 7.34 1.51 12.77
N ALA A 104 8.29 1.98 11.96
CA ALA A 104 9.68 2.18 12.38
C ALA A 104 9.93 3.53 13.07
N THR A 105 9.06 4.53 12.88
CA THR A 105 9.22 5.89 13.41
C THR A 105 8.19 6.26 14.47
N HIS A 106 7.00 5.66 14.42
CA HIS A 106 5.87 5.86 15.33
C HIS A 106 5.29 4.51 15.77
N PRO A 107 6.09 3.63 16.40
CA PRO A 107 5.60 2.33 16.86
C PRO A 107 4.45 2.44 17.86
N GLU A 108 4.38 3.54 18.59
CA GLU A 108 3.32 3.87 19.56
C GLU A 108 1.93 4.00 18.93
N LEU A 109 1.85 4.33 17.65
CA LEU A 109 0.57 4.44 16.91
C LEU A 109 0.15 3.12 16.26
N VAL A 110 1.02 2.10 16.25
CA VAL A 110 0.83 0.88 15.47
C VAL A 110 0.69 -0.33 16.40
N ARG A 111 -0.51 -0.87 16.53
CA ARG A 111 -0.77 -2.12 17.27
C ARG A 111 -0.17 -3.34 16.56
N SER A 112 -0.29 -3.37 15.25
CA SER A 112 0.40 -4.35 14.39
C SER A 112 0.54 -3.84 12.96
N LEU A 113 1.48 -4.43 12.24
CA LEU A 113 1.77 -4.11 10.86
C LEU A 113 1.47 -5.28 9.94
N THR A 114 0.68 -5.06 8.89
CA THR A 114 0.53 -6.01 7.78
C THR A 114 1.03 -5.40 6.48
N LEU A 115 2.04 -6.01 5.90
CA LEU A 115 2.67 -5.58 4.65
C LEU A 115 2.26 -6.51 3.51
N ILE A 116 1.52 -5.99 2.54
CA ILE A 116 1.09 -6.73 1.36
C ILE A 116 1.97 -6.31 0.17
N SER A 117 2.86 -7.19 -0.28
CA SER A 117 3.78 -6.94 -1.41
C SER A 117 4.42 -5.53 -1.37
N PRO A 118 5.02 -5.09 -0.24
CA PRO A 118 5.52 -3.71 -0.11
C PRO A 118 6.62 -3.42 -1.14
N ALA A 119 6.66 -2.20 -1.65
CA ALA A 119 7.72 -1.74 -2.53
C ALA A 119 9.01 -1.49 -1.74
N VAL A 120 9.89 -2.49 -1.66
CA VAL A 120 11.14 -2.42 -0.87
C VAL A 120 12.41 -2.50 -1.71
N SER A 121 12.30 -2.65 -3.02
CA SER A 121 13.45 -2.73 -3.92
C SER A 121 13.12 -2.30 -5.34
N LEU A 122 14.05 -1.57 -5.95
CA LEU A 122 14.14 -1.36 -7.41
C LEU A 122 15.11 -2.38 -8.00
N SER A 123 14.91 -3.68 -7.76
CA SER A 123 15.83 -4.68 -8.30
C SER A 123 15.75 -4.75 -9.83
N PRO A 124 16.88 -4.53 -10.55
CA PRO A 124 16.92 -4.72 -12.01
C PRO A 124 16.69 -6.19 -12.42
N ALA A 125 16.98 -7.13 -11.52
CA ALA A 125 16.80 -8.57 -11.77
C ALA A 125 15.30 -8.94 -11.70
N GLY A 126 14.63 -8.94 -12.83
CA GLY A 126 13.19 -9.17 -13.02
C GLY A 126 12.52 -8.04 -13.82
N LEU A 127 13.23 -6.91 -14.01
CA LEU A 127 12.78 -5.90 -14.94
C LEU A 127 13.14 -6.33 -16.37
N THR A 128 12.13 -6.58 -17.18
CA THR A 128 12.34 -6.67 -18.64
C THR A 128 12.81 -5.31 -19.15
N MET A 129 13.49 -5.28 -20.30
CA MET A 129 13.91 -4.02 -20.95
C MET A 129 12.73 -3.03 -21.04
N ARG A 130 11.52 -3.52 -21.34
CA ARG A 130 10.30 -2.71 -21.41
C ARG A 130 9.95 -2.08 -20.06
N LYS A 131 10.05 -2.84 -18.95
CA LYS A 131 9.80 -2.32 -17.60
C LYS A 131 10.85 -1.30 -17.18
N CYS A 132 12.13 -1.54 -17.50
CA CYS A 132 13.21 -0.57 -17.27
C CYS A 132 12.94 0.75 -18.00
N LEU A 133 12.57 0.69 -19.28
CA LEU A 133 12.24 1.88 -20.07
C LEU A 133 10.99 2.61 -19.51
N THR A 134 9.97 1.88 -19.06
CA THR A 134 8.78 2.47 -18.45
C THR A 134 9.13 3.20 -17.15
N VAL A 135 9.96 2.58 -16.29
CA VAL A 135 10.43 3.20 -15.04
C VAL A 135 11.26 4.44 -15.36
N LEU A 136 12.22 4.34 -16.27
CA LEU A 136 13.05 5.47 -16.69
C LEU A 136 12.20 6.60 -17.26
N TYR A 137 11.24 6.28 -18.13
CA TYR A 137 10.31 7.26 -18.68
C TYR A 137 9.51 7.97 -17.56
N ARG A 138 8.94 7.22 -16.60
CA ARG A 138 8.21 7.81 -15.46
C ARG A 138 9.10 8.71 -14.60
N LEU A 139 10.37 8.38 -14.45
CA LEU A 139 11.35 9.20 -13.73
C LEU A 139 11.69 10.50 -14.49
N CYS A 140 11.85 10.42 -15.80
CA CYS A 140 12.32 11.54 -16.63
C CYS A 140 11.20 12.44 -17.14
N ALA A 141 10.09 11.86 -17.63
CA ALA A 141 9.02 12.60 -18.32
C ALA A 141 8.20 13.54 -17.41
N GLY A 142 8.21 13.30 -16.11
CA GLY A 142 7.42 14.09 -15.15
C GLY A 142 5.91 14.00 -15.37
N GLY A 143 5.16 14.83 -14.63
CA GLY A 143 3.71 14.84 -14.71
C GLY A 143 3.17 15.26 -16.10
N ALA A 144 3.84 16.16 -16.80
CA ALA A 144 3.45 16.61 -18.15
C ALA A 144 3.62 15.47 -19.18
N GLY A 145 4.76 14.76 -19.15
CA GLY A 145 5.00 13.63 -20.04
C GLY A 145 4.04 12.47 -19.76
N LEU A 146 3.79 12.15 -18.48
CA LEU A 146 2.82 11.12 -18.11
C LEU A 146 1.41 11.50 -18.59
N ARG A 147 0.99 12.75 -18.44
CA ARG A 147 -0.31 13.24 -18.98
C ARG A 147 -0.39 13.05 -20.50
N ARG A 148 0.66 13.42 -21.23
CA ARG A 148 0.71 13.25 -22.69
C ARG A 148 0.59 11.78 -23.09
N GLN A 149 1.26 10.87 -22.38
CA GLN A 149 1.20 9.43 -22.61
C GLN A 149 -0.19 8.84 -22.34
N LEU A 150 -0.88 9.35 -21.31
CA LEU A 150 -2.20 8.88 -20.89
C LEU A 150 -3.35 9.60 -21.60
N SER A 151 -3.08 10.69 -22.32
CA SER A 151 -4.09 11.46 -23.05
C SER A 151 -4.80 10.58 -24.09
N GLY A 152 -6.13 10.61 -24.09
CA GLY A 152 -6.97 9.82 -24.98
C GLY A 152 -7.00 8.32 -24.71
N LYS A 153 -6.36 7.83 -23.64
CA LYS A 153 -6.44 6.42 -23.25
C LYS A 153 -7.80 6.09 -22.65
N ASP A 154 -8.33 4.94 -23.03
CA ASP A 154 -9.52 4.37 -22.39
C ASP A 154 -9.19 3.86 -20.98
N ALA A 155 -10.01 4.25 -20.00
CA ALA A 155 -9.77 3.91 -18.60
C ALA A 155 -9.89 2.40 -18.34
N ARG A 156 -10.81 1.72 -19.01
CA ARG A 156 -11.02 0.27 -18.84
C ARG A 156 -9.85 -0.51 -19.42
N ALA A 157 -9.41 -0.15 -20.63
CA ALA A 157 -8.24 -0.77 -21.26
C ALA A 157 -6.95 -0.52 -20.46
N LEU A 158 -6.80 0.67 -19.88
CA LEU A 158 -5.65 0.98 -19.03
C LEU A 158 -5.66 0.19 -17.72
N THR A 159 -6.82 0.07 -17.08
CA THR A 159 -6.99 -0.73 -15.86
C THR A 159 -6.69 -2.19 -16.13
N ASP A 160 -7.24 -2.76 -17.19
CA ASP A 160 -6.98 -4.14 -17.61
C ASP A 160 -5.48 -4.38 -17.86
N ALA A 161 -4.81 -3.47 -18.56
CA ALA A 161 -3.38 -3.57 -18.82
C ALA A 161 -2.55 -3.53 -17.52
N VAL A 162 -2.90 -2.66 -16.56
CA VAL A 162 -2.21 -2.57 -15.26
C VAL A 162 -2.45 -3.84 -14.44
N LEU A 163 -3.67 -4.35 -14.38
CA LEU A 163 -3.98 -5.58 -13.65
C LEU A 163 -3.26 -6.79 -14.26
N LYS A 164 -3.25 -6.93 -15.58
CA LYS A 164 -2.47 -7.98 -16.27
C LYS A 164 -0.97 -7.91 -16.04
N GLU A 165 -0.44 -6.73 -15.79
CA GLU A 165 0.98 -6.55 -15.43
C GLU A 165 1.27 -6.89 -13.97
N CYS A 166 0.31 -6.61 -13.08
CA CYS A 166 0.47 -6.78 -11.63
C CYS A 166 0.02 -8.15 -11.12
N CYS A 167 -1.01 -8.75 -11.71
CA CYS A 167 -1.60 -10.00 -11.27
C CYS A 167 -1.03 -11.20 -12.04
N MET A 168 -1.04 -12.37 -11.43
CA MET A 168 -0.82 -13.63 -12.14
C MET A 168 -2.03 -13.99 -12.99
N ASP A 169 -3.22 -13.86 -12.39
CA ASP A 169 -4.49 -14.06 -13.06
C ASP A 169 -5.48 -12.98 -12.63
N SER A 170 -5.75 -12.04 -13.53
CA SER A 170 -6.72 -10.98 -13.30
C SER A 170 -8.17 -11.40 -13.63
N SER A 171 -8.39 -12.59 -14.20
CA SER A 171 -9.73 -13.05 -14.60
C SER A 171 -10.65 -13.37 -13.42
N GLY A 172 -10.06 -13.74 -12.27
CA GLY A 172 -10.76 -14.02 -11.02
C GLY A 172 -11.11 -12.78 -10.18
N ILE A 173 -10.71 -11.59 -10.61
CA ILE A 173 -11.05 -10.36 -9.89
C ILE A 173 -12.55 -10.08 -10.06
N ASP A 174 -13.23 -9.85 -8.94
CA ASP A 174 -14.67 -9.52 -8.92
C ASP A 174 -14.98 -8.33 -9.83
N ALA A 175 -16.04 -8.44 -10.64
CA ALA A 175 -16.41 -7.43 -11.61
C ALA A 175 -16.66 -6.05 -10.96
N THR A 176 -17.23 -6.02 -9.75
CA THR A 176 -17.51 -4.80 -9.01
C THR A 176 -16.18 -4.13 -8.60
N VAL A 177 -15.21 -4.92 -8.15
CA VAL A 177 -13.86 -4.43 -7.80
C VAL A 177 -13.14 -3.89 -9.03
N PHE A 178 -13.26 -4.59 -10.16
CA PHE A 178 -12.72 -4.13 -11.44
C PHE A 178 -13.36 -2.80 -11.88
N ASP A 179 -14.68 -2.68 -11.84
CA ASP A 179 -15.39 -1.46 -12.24
C ASP A 179 -15.07 -0.27 -11.32
N VAL A 180 -14.85 -0.51 -10.03
CA VAL A 180 -14.34 0.50 -9.08
C VAL A 180 -12.94 0.97 -9.49
N ALA A 181 -12.04 0.06 -9.85
CA ALA A 181 -10.70 0.42 -10.33
C ALA A 181 -10.75 1.22 -11.65
N VAL A 182 -11.64 0.86 -12.58
CA VAL A 182 -11.89 1.62 -13.82
C VAL A 182 -12.40 3.02 -13.52
N ALA A 183 -13.32 3.17 -12.56
CA ALA A 183 -13.82 4.48 -12.15
C ALA A 183 -12.71 5.36 -11.56
N ASP A 184 -11.84 4.79 -10.73
CA ASP A 184 -10.69 5.50 -10.14
C ASP A 184 -9.68 5.95 -11.21
N VAL A 185 -9.36 5.10 -12.18
CA VAL A 185 -8.50 5.44 -13.32
C VAL A 185 -9.13 6.52 -14.19
N ARG A 186 -10.43 6.41 -14.47
CA ARG A 186 -11.17 7.42 -15.25
C ARG A 186 -11.16 8.79 -14.57
N GLU A 187 -11.35 8.83 -13.26
CA GLU A 187 -11.28 10.07 -12.47
C GLU A 187 -9.85 10.63 -12.47
N ALA A 188 -8.82 9.78 -12.34
CA ALA A 188 -7.42 10.19 -12.42
C ALA A 188 -7.07 10.78 -13.79
N LEU A 189 -7.52 10.18 -14.88
CA LEU A 189 -7.28 10.69 -16.24
C LEU A 189 -7.91 12.06 -16.48
N ARG A 190 -9.03 12.38 -15.81
CA ARG A 190 -9.70 13.69 -15.89
C ARG A 190 -9.06 14.75 -15.00
N ASN A 191 -8.21 14.35 -14.03
CA ASN A 191 -7.61 15.26 -13.07
C ASN A 191 -6.08 15.38 -13.28
N PRO A 192 -5.59 16.46 -13.93
CA PRO A 192 -4.16 16.67 -14.17
C PRO A 192 -3.31 16.69 -12.89
N ALA A 193 -3.87 17.18 -11.78
CA ALA A 193 -3.15 17.21 -10.50
C ALA A 193 -2.89 15.79 -9.98
N ARG A 194 -3.82 14.85 -10.18
CA ARG A 194 -3.69 13.46 -9.78
C ARG A 194 -2.62 12.72 -10.59
N ILE A 195 -2.55 12.94 -11.92
CA ILE A 195 -1.47 12.40 -12.75
C ILE A 195 -0.11 12.98 -12.32
N THR A 196 -0.07 14.25 -11.94
CA THR A 196 1.15 14.87 -11.41
C THR A 196 1.55 14.26 -10.06
N ALA A 197 0.58 13.98 -9.19
CA ALA A 197 0.80 13.29 -7.91
C ALA A 197 1.40 11.89 -8.11
N GLU A 198 0.86 11.09 -9.03
CA GLU A 198 1.42 9.78 -9.40
C GLU A 198 2.89 9.88 -9.81
N SER A 199 3.23 10.85 -10.66
CA SER A 199 4.61 11.05 -11.11
C SER A 199 5.53 11.49 -9.96
N ARG A 200 5.10 12.42 -9.11
CA ARG A 200 5.91 12.92 -7.99
C ARG A 200 6.11 11.87 -6.91
N SER A 201 5.04 11.16 -6.52
CA SER A 201 5.12 10.09 -5.52
C SER A 201 5.97 8.92 -6.01
N PHE A 202 5.89 8.57 -7.31
CA PHE A 202 6.74 7.53 -7.91
C PHE A 202 8.23 7.90 -7.85
N ARG A 203 8.58 9.15 -8.13
CA ARG A 203 9.96 9.66 -7.99
C ARG A 203 10.43 9.62 -6.54
N ALA A 204 9.58 10.04 -5.60
CA ALA A 204 9.89 10.01 -4.19
C ALA A 204 10.09 8.58 -3.68
N LEU A 205 9.24 7.64 -4.13
CA LEU A 205 9.41 6.22 -3.85
C LEU A 205 10.74 5.71 -4.43
N ALA A 206 11.03 6.00 -5.70
CA ALA A 206 12.29 5.59 -6.33
C ALA A 206 13.51 6.10 -5.54
N ALA A 207 13.49 7.37 -5.10
CA ALA A 207 14.54 7.93 -4.25
C ALA A 207 14.65 7.22 -2.88
N THR A 208 13.54 6.80 -2.29
CA THR A 208 13.51 6.01 -1.05
C THR A 208 14.08 4.62 -1.28
N LEU A 209 13.66 3.93 -2.34
CA LEU A 209 14.16 2.61 -2.69
C LEU A 209 15.66 2.62 -3.02
N MET A 210 16.15 3.69 -3.65
CA MET A 210 17.61 3.90 -3.82
C MET A 210 18.30 3.99 -2.45
N ARG A 211 17.80 4.82 -1.54
CA ARG A 211 18.35 4.94 -0.18
C ARG A 211 18.33 3.63 0.61
N PHE A 212 17.35 2.77 0.36
CA PHE A 212 17.29 1.45 0.98
C PHE A 212 18.48 0.54 0.64
N HIS A 213 19.16 0.79 -0.48
CA HIS A 213 20.32 0.02 -0.91
C HIS A 213 21.66 0.56 -0.37
N PHE A 214 21.71 1.82 0.03
CA PHE A 214 22.93 2.42 0.56
C PHE A 214 23.03 2.28 2.08
N PRO A 215 24.25 2.13 2.64
CA PRO A 215 24.45 2.16 4.07
C PRO A 215 24.06 3.54 4.64
N GLY A 216 23.43 3.54 5.81
CA GLY A 216 22.99 4.78 6.46
C GLY A 216 21.69 4.61 7.26
N GLY A 217 21.22 5.70 7.87
CA GLY A 217 20.03 5.71 8.73
C GLY A 217 18.74 5.28 8.04
N SER A 218 18.65 5.53 6.74
CA SER A 218 17.48 5.21 5.90
C SER A 218 17.65 3.90 5.12
N SER A 219 18.67 3.06 5.39
CA SER A 219 18.78 1.75 4.74
C SER A 219 17.62 0.84 5.15
N LEU A 220 17.13 0.01 4.22
CA LEU A 220 16.04 -0.94 4.50
C LEU A 220 16.34 -1.79 5.75
N ARG A 221 17.59 -2.25 5.89
CA ARG A 221 18.03 -3.03 7.03
C ARG A 221 17.85 -2.27 8.36
N ARG A 222 18.15 -0.97 8.39
CA ARG A 222 18.06 -0.17 9.61
C ARG A 222 16.62 0.20 9.93
N VAL A 223 15.83 0.55 8.92
CA VAL A 223 14.40 0.84 9.07
C VAL A 223 13.66 -0.41 9.55
N ALA A 224 13.83 -1.55 8.87
CA ALA A 224 13.16 -2.80 9.21
C ALA A 224 13.49 -3.30 10.62
N ARG A 225 14.73 -3.13 11.09
CA ARG A 225 15.15 -3.53 12.45
C ARG A 225 14.61 -2.66 13.57
N ARG A 226 14.08 -1.48 13.26
CA ARG A 226 13.44 -0.61 14.25
C ARG A 226 11.97 -1.00 14.49
N ILE A 227 11.41 -1.85 13.65
CA ILE A 227 10.01 -2.30 13.80
C ILE A 227 9.96 -3.28 14.97
N THR A 228 9.31 -2.88 16.03
CA THR A 228 9.11 -3.68 17.25
C THR A 228 7.71 -4.26 17.35
N VAL A 229 6.78 -3.76 16.53
CA VAL A 229 5.38 -4.19 16.55
C VAL A 229 5.19 -5.54 15.83
N PRO A 230 4.22 -6.37 16.27
CA PRO A 230 3.91 -7.62 15.60
C PRO A 230 3.65 -7.40 14.11
N THR A 231 4.38 -8.14 13.26
CA THR A 231 4.35 -7.90 11.80
C THR A 231 4.00 -9.15 11.01
N ALA A 232 3.00 -9.04 10.12
CA ALA A 232 2.73 -10.00 9.06
C ALA A 232 3.18 -9.46 7.71
N ILE A 233 3.80 -10.32 6.91
CA ILE A 233 4.19 -10.03 5.54
C ILE A 233 3.42 -10.99 4.64
N ILE A 234 2.60 -10.45 3.74
CA ILE A 234 1.81 -11.21 2.77
C ILE A 234 2.38 -10.90 1.38
N TRP A 235 2.61 -11.95 0.58
CA TRP A 235 3.20 -11.75 -0.74
C TRP A 235 2.67 -12.74 -1.75
N GLY A 236 2.40 -12.28 -2.97
CA GLY A 236 2.06 -13.18 -4.05
C GLY A 236 3.28 -13.97 -4.55
N GLU A 237 3.10 -15.27 -4.79
CA GLU A 237 4.15 -16.18 -5.26
C GLU A 237 4.76 -15.72 -6.60
N GLY A 238 3.89 -15.26 -7.52
CA GLY A 238 4.25 -14.83 -8.86
C GLY A 238 4.37 -13.31 -9.01
N ASP A 239 4.63 -12.56 -7.93
CA ASP A 239 4.79 -11.11 -8.01
C ASP A 239 5.92 -10.71 -8.98
N ALA A 240 5.53 -10.23 -10.16
CA ALA A 240 6.44 -9.78 -11.20
C ALA A 240 6.84 -8.30 -11.04
N THR A 241 6.16 -7.55 -10.17
CA THR A 241 6.47 -6.14 -9.86
C THR A 241 7.56 -6.04 -8.81
N VAL A 242 7.38 -6.74 -7.68
CA VAL A 242 8.38 -6.86 -6.62
C VAL A 242 8.56 -8.36 -6.30
N PRO A 243 9.57 -9.02 -6.87
CA PRO A 243 9.72 -10.46 -6.75
C PRO A 243 9.73 -11.01 -5.32
N VAL A 244 9.06 -12.14 -5.10
CA VAL A 244 8.85 -12.79 -3.78
C VAL A 244 10.14 -13.07 -2.98
N ARG A 245 11.31 -13.13 -3.64
CA ARG A 245 12.60 -13.21 -2.92
C ARG A 245 12.83 -12.06 -1.95
N HIS A 246 12.22 -10.89 -2.22
CA HIS A 246 12.29 -9.72 -1.33
C HIS A 246 11.47 -9.92 -0.05
N ALA A 247 10.39 -10.72 -0.11
CA ALA A 247 9.59 -11.09 1.06
C ALA A 247 10.43 -11.82 2.10
N ARG A 248 11.17 -12.86 1.67
CA ARG A 248 12.05 -13.63 2.56
C ARG A 248 13.17 -12.78 3.16
N ARG A 249 13.70 -11.83 2.37
CA ARG A 249 14.70 -10.88 2.86
C ARG A 249 14.11 -9.95 3.92
N LEU A 250 12.93 -9.38 3.65
CA LEU A 250 12.24 -8.47 4.56
C LEU A 250 11.89 -9.17 5.88
N ALA A 251 11.35 -10.39 5.82
CA ALA A 251 11.01 -11.20 6.99
C ALA A 251 12.22 -11.49 7.89
N ARG A 252 13.42 -11.63 7.33
CA ARG A 252 14.66 -11.79 8.14
C ARG A 252 15.13 -10.47 8.77
N LEU A 253 14.71 -9.34 8.23
CA LEU A 253 15.12 -8.02 8.72
C LEU A 253 14.23 -7.49 9.85
N ILE A 254 12.93 -7.79 9.79
CA ILE A 254 11.95 -7.38 10.81
C ILE A 254 11.90 -8.44 11.91
N PRO A 255 12.21 -8.11 13.16
CA PRO A 255 12.19 -9.07 14.27
C PRO A 255 10.79 -9.68 14.45
N GLY A 256 10.69 -11.00 14.54
CA GLY A 256 9.42 -11.70 14.79
C GLY A 256 8.41 -11.67 13.63
N ALA A 257 8.77 -11.15 12.46
CA ALA A 257 7.84 -11.07 11.34
C ALA A 257 7.43 -12.46 10.82
N ARG A 258 6.14 -12.63 10.57
CA ARG A 258 5.55 -13.83 9.98
C ARG A 258 5.36 -13.61 8.49
N LEU A 259 5.82 -14.54 7.66
CA LEU A 259 5.69 -14.48 6.20
C LEU A 259 4.65 -15.48 5.71
N ALA A 260 3.69 -14.99 4.94
CA ALA A 260 2.73 -15.78 4.19
C ALA A 260 2.88 -15.52 2.69
N VAL A 261 3.19 -16.57 1.92
CA VAL A 261 3.22 -16.51 0.46
C VAL A 261 1.92 -17.08 -0.09
N VAL A 262 1.18 -16.25 -0.83
CA VAL A 262 -0.12 -16.62 -1.41
C VAL A 262 0.12 -17.20 -2.80
N ARG A 263 -0.05 -18.52 -2.94
CA ARG A 263 0.17 -19.23 -4.20
C ARG A 263 -0.83 -18.78 -5.28
N GLY A 264 -0.37 -18.75 -6.52
CA GLY A 264 -1.20 -18.40 -7.67
C GLY A 264 -1.63 -16.94 -7.72
N THR A 265 -0.93 -16.04 -7.02
CA THR A 265 -1.21 -14.60 -7.05
C THR A 265 0.04 -13.79 -7.37
N GLY A 266 -0.14 -12.61 -7.93
CA GLY A 266 0.90 -11.65 -8.27
C GLY A 266 1.08 -10.55 -7.21
N HIS A 267 1.25 -9.30 -7.68
CA HIS A 267 1.53 -8.14 -6.84
C HIS A 267 0.33 -7.66 -6.01
N LEU A 268 -0.88 -8.06 -6.38
CA LEU A 268 -2.13 -7.63 -5.76
C LEU A 268 -2.91 -8.82 -5.17
N PRO A 269 -2.31 -9.61 -4.25
CA PRO A 269 -2.97 -10.81 -3.70
C PRO A 269 -4.29 -10.48 -3.01
N GLN A 270 -4.45 -9.25 -2.48
CA GLN A 270 -5.70 -8.76 -1.89
C GLN A 270 -6.84 -8.60 -2.90
N LEU A 271 -6.54 -8.51 -4.20
CA LEU A 271 -7.54 -8.47 -5.27
C LEU A 271 -7.73 -9.86 -5.91
N GLU A 272 -6.65 -10.63 -6.06
CA GLU A 272 -6.65 -11.94 -6.72
C GLU A 272 -7.18 -13.07 -5.80
N ALA A 273 -6.97 -12.95 -4.49
CA ALA A 273 -7.37 -13.95 -3.50
C ALA A 273 -7.82 -13.30 -2.17
N PRO A 274 -8.83 -12.41 -2.20
CA PRO A 274 -9.20 -11.58 -1.05
C PRO A 274 -9.58 -12.42 0.19
N GLN A 275 -10.24 -13.57 0.02
CA GLN A 275 -10.61 -14.44 1.14
C GLN A 275 -9.38 -15.02 1.85
N ARG A 276 -8.35 -15.44 1.08
CA ARG A 276 -7.10 -15.95 1.66
C ARG A 276 -6.33 -14.85 2.38
N VAL A 277 -6.28 -13.66 1.81
CA VAL A 277 -5.62 -12.49 2.44
C VAL A 277 -6.38 -12.07 3.70
N ALA A 278 -7.72 -12.02 3.66
CA ALA A 278 -8.54 -11.72 4.83
C ALA A 278 -8.29 -12.72 5.97
N ALA A 279 -8.25 -14.02 5.67
CA ALA A 279 -7.98 -15.06 6.66
C ALA A 279 -6.59 -14.91 7.31
N ILE A 280 -5.55 -14.54 6.54
CA ILE A 280 -4.20 -14.31 7.07
C ILE A 280 -4.19 -13.08 8.00
N ILE A 281 -4.85 -11.99 7.60
CA ILE A 281 -4.95 -10.78 8.41
C ILE A 281 -5.71 -11.07 9.72
N ALA A 282 -6.87 -11.72 9.63
CA ALA A 282 -7.68 -12.06 10.78
C ALA A 282 -6.91 -12.96 11.76
N ALA A 283 -6.22 -13.99 11.27
CA ALA A 283 -5.40 -14.88 12.10
C ALA A 283 -4.23 -14.13 12.76
N HIS A 284 -3.61 -13.17 12.07
CA HIS A 284 -2.55 -12.34 12.64
C HIS A 284 -3.07 -11.47 13.79
N ILE A 285 -4.21 -10.82 13.60
CA ILE A 285 -4.83 -9.94 14.60
C ILE A 285 -5.34 -10.75 15.82
N ALA A 286 -5.99 -11.89 15.59
CA ALA A 286 -6.42 -12.78 16.65
C ALA A 286 -5.25 -13.28 17.51
N HIS A 287 -4.15 -13.69 16.87
CA HIS A 287 -2.95 -14.10 17.59
C HIS A 287 -2.38 -12.98 18.50
N ILE A 288 -2.46 -11.72 18.09
CA ILE A 288 -2.01 -10.58 18.91
C ILE A 288 -2.93 -10.36 20.11
N ALA A 289 -4.24 -10.54 19.91
CA ALA A 289 -5.22 -10.43 21.00
C ALA A 289 -5.03 -11.53 22.07
N GLU A 290 -4.66 -12.74 21.65
CA GLU A 290 -4.38 -13.87 22.55
C GLU A 290 -3.02 -13.75 23.27
N HIS A 291 -2.07 -13.04 22.65
CA HIS A 291 -0.71 -12.89 23.15
C HIS A 291 -0.33 -11.41 23.20
N PRO A 292 -0.96 -10.60 24.06
CA PRO A 292 -0.61 -9.19 24.18
C PRO A 292 0.86 -9.09 24.59
N ALA A 293 1.65 -8.35 23.81
CA ALA A 293 3.06 -8.10 24.13
C ALA A 293 3.09 -7.50 25.55
N ARG A 294 3.90 -8.07 26.44
CA ARG A 294 4.18 -7.44 27.73
C ARG A 294 4.93 -6.15 27.42
N VAL A 295 4.25 -5.03 27.62
CA VAL A 295 4.79 -3.68 27.55
C VAL A 295 5.84 -3.51 28.63
#